data_105d2db47a8c017004876c47090ad535
#
_entry.id   105d2db47a8c017004876c47090ad535
#
_cell.length_a   1.000
_cell.length_b   1.000
_cell.length_c   1.000
_cell.angle_alpha   90.00
_cell.angle_beta   90.00
_cell.angle_gamma   90.00
#
_symmetry.space_group_name_H-M   'P 1'
#
loop_
_entity.id
_entity.type
_entity.pdbx_description
1 polymer ?
#
loop_
_entity_poly.entity_id
_entity_poly.type
_entity_poly.pdbx_seq_one_letter_code
_entity_poly.pdbx_strand_id
1 'polypeptide(L)'
;MRKLENSELDRKSIEAFKQSEKTPLILVLDDIRSLHNIGSVFRTADAFLIEKIYLCGITATPPNKEIHKTALGATDTVTWEHNESVLAVIEKLKAEEVITLAIEQVESAIFLQDFKVKKGEKYALVFGNEVYGVSQEAVALCDGCIEIPQLGTKHSLNISVSAGIVVWDLFQKLNWNL
;
A
#
# COMPACT_ATOMS: atom_id res chain seq x y z
N MET A 1 -24.44 -18.87 -14.31
CA MET A 1 -23.93 -17.94 -13.27
C MET A 1 -24.60 -16.57 -13.46
N ARG A 2 -25.10 -15.91 -12.40
CA ARG A 2 -25.71 -14.58 -12.41
C ARG A 2 -24.76 -13.59 -11.72
N LYS A 3 -24.69 -12.38 -12.23
CA LYS A 3 -23.99 -11.29 -11.49
C LYS A 3 -24.80 -10.91 -10.24
N LEU A 4 -24.07 -10.66 -9.14
CA LEU A 4 -24.67 -10.08 -7.95
C LEU A 4 -24.98 -8.60 -8.18
N GLU A 5 -26.07 -8.12 -7.61
CA GLU A 5 -26.37 -6.69 -7.54
C GLU A 5 -25.62 -6.05 -6.37
N ASN A 6 -25.40 -4.73 -6.42
CA ASN A 6 -24.69 -4.02 -5.36
C ASN A 6 -25.33 -4.18 -3.99
N SER A 7 -26.64 -4.32 -3.91
CA SER A 7 -27.41 -4.57 -2.69
C SER A 7 -27.17 -5.96 -2.07
N GLU A 8 -26.65 -6.90 -2.87
CA GLU A 8 -26.35 -8.28 -2.44
C GLU A 8 -24.90 -8.42 -1.96
N LEU A 9 -24.08 -7.36 -2.18
CA LEU A 9 -22.69 -7.30 -1.73
C LEU A 9 -22.67 -6.69 -0.32
N ASP A 10 -22.58 -7.47 0.71
CA ASP A 10 -22.55 -7.03 2.12
C ASP A 10 -21.39 -6.05 2.41
N ARG A 11 -21.52 -4.79 1.89
CA ARG A 11 -20.52 -3.73 2.02
C ARG A 11 -20.64 -3.05 3.37
N LYS A 12 -19.49 -2.87 4.03
CA LYS A 12 -19.43 -2.16 5.32
C LYS A 12 -19.84 -0.69 5.16
N SER A 13 -20.52 -0.15 6.18
CA SER A 13 -20.63 1.31 6.31
C SER A 13 -19.27 1.92 6.69
N ILE A 14 -19.11 3.25 6.57
CA ILE A 14 -17.91 3.95 6.98
C ILE A 14 -17.57 3.67 8.46
N GLU A 15 -18.59 3.69 9.33
CA GLU A 15 -18.46 3.42 10.76
C GLU A 15 -18.02 1.98 11.01
N ALA A 16 -18.67 1.01 10.36
CA ALA A 16 -18.32 -0.39 10.46
C ALA A 16 -16.91 -0.66 9.94
N PHE A 17 -16.48 0.01 8.85
CA PHE A 17 -15.12 -0.06 8.37
C PHE A 17 -14.11 0.44 9.41
N LYS A 18 -14.37 1.62 10.01
CA LYS A 18 -13.47 2.23 11.01
C LYS A 18 -13.35 1.38 12.28
N GLN A 19 -14.40 0.67 12.67
CA GLN A 19 -14.43 -0.20 13.85
C GLN A 19 -13.93 -1.62 13.56
N SER A 20 -13.80 -2.01 12.29
CA SER A 20 -13.32 -3.36 11.94
C SER A 20 -11.87 -3.54 12.33
N GLU A 21 -11.50 -4.75 12.69
CA GLU A 21 -10.10 -5.18 12.74
C GLU A 21 -9.46 -4.95 11.38
N LYS A 22 -8.23 -4.41 11.38
CA LYS A 22 -7.50 -4.07 10.16
C LYS A 22 -6.53 -5.18 9.80
N THR A 23 -6.34 -5.34 8.50
CA THR A 23 -5.19 -6.09 7.99
C THR A 23 -3.92 -5.42 8.50
N PRO A 24 -2.96 -6.14 9.11
CA PRO A 24 -1.76 -5.56 9.70
C PRO A 24 -0.76 -5.12 8.60
N LEU A 25 -1.26 -4.31 7.68
CA LEU A 25 -0.50 -3.71 6.59
C LEU A 25 -0.67 -2.19 6.62
N ILE A 26 0.46 -1.50 6.42
CA ILE A 26 0.54 -0.05 6.24
C ILE A 26 1.12 0.22 4.86
N LEU A 27 0.59 1.21 4.13
CA LEU A 27 1.15 1.64 2.86
C LEU A 27 1.86 2.97 3.05
N VAL A 28 3.04 3.11 2.47
CA VAL A 28 3.81 4.35 2.45
C VAL A 28 4.02 4.75 1.00
N LEU A 29 3.50 5.90 0.62
CA LEU A 29 3.57 6.44 -0.75
C LEU A 29 4.55 7.61 -0.74
N ASP A 30 5.73 7.42 -1.32
CA ASP A 30 6.81 8.40 -1.33
C ASP A 30 6.92 9.11 -2.67
N ASP A 31 6.75 10.42 -2.67
CA ASP A 31 6.86 11.29 -3.83
C ASP A 31 5.99 10.86 -5.04
N ILE A 32 4.79 10.35 -4.78
CA ILE A 32 3.87 9.93 -5.84
C ILE A 32 3.25 11.14 -6.52
N ARG A 33 3.44 11.24 -7.84
CA ARG A 33 3.00 12.38 -8.65
C ARG A 33 1.59 12.24 -9.18
N SER A 34 1.16 11.02 -9.49
CA SER A 34 -0.13 10.76 -10.11
C SER A 34 -1.26 10.71 -9.10
N LEU A 35 -2.12 11.73 -9.13
CA LEU A 35 -3.33 11.82 -8.31
C LEU A 35 -4.26 10.60 -8.49
N HIS A 36 -4.34 10.08 -9.72
CA HIS A 36 -5.13 8.89 -10.02
C HIS A 36 -4.54 7.62 -9.40
N ASN A 37 -3.22 7.50 -9.35
CA ASN A 37 -2.56 6.37 -8.68
C ASN A 37 -2.84 6.43 -7.17
N ILE A 38 -2.71 7.61 -6.55
CA ILE A 38 -3.01 7.81 -5.13
C ILE A 38 -4.45 7.36 -4.83
N GLY A 39 -5.43 7.85 -5.58
CA GLY A 39 -6.83 7.46 -5.37
C GLY A 39 -7.08 5.96 -5.59
N SER A 40 -6.41 5.34 -6.56
CA SER A 40 -6.50 3.89 -6.80
C SER A 40 -5.91 3.08 -5.65
N VAL A 41 -4.80 3.55 -5.03
CA VAL A 41 -4.22 2.92 -3.84
C VAL A 41 -5.17 3.04 -2.65
N PHE A 42 -5.80 4.21 -2.42
CA PHE A 42 -6.84 4.34 -1.39
C PHE A 42 -7.96 3.31 -1.57
N ARG A 43 -8.44 3.12 -2.82
CA ARG A 43 -9.47 2.14 -3.12
C ARG A 43 -9.02 0.70 -2.87
N THR A 44 -7.77 0.37 -3.18
CA THR A 44 -7.16 -0.92 -2.84
C THR A 44 -7.07 -1.09 -1.32
N ALA A 45 -6.64 -0.06 -0.62
CA ALA A 45 -6.53 -0.08 0.84
C ALA A 45 -7.89 -0.29 1.54
N ASP A 46 -8.94 0.36 1.03
CA ASP A 46 -10.31 0.12 1.51
C ASP A 46 -10.75 -1.34 1.29
N ALA A 47 -10.52 -1.86 0.08
CA ALA A 47 -10.94 -3.22 -0.29
C ALA A 47 -10.32 -4.31 0.60
N PHE A 48 -9.12 -4.09 1.11
CA PHE A 48 -8.37 -5.06 1.92
C PHE A 48 -8.23 -4.65 3.40
N LEU A 49 -9.06 -3.72 3.89
CA LEU A 49 -9.05 -3.25 5.29
C LEU A 49 -7.65 -2.84 5.77
N ILE A 50 -6.85 -2.19 4.93
CA ILE A 50 -5.51 -1.72 5.27
C ILE A 50 -5.57 -0.75 6.45
N GLU A 51 -4.64 -0.87 7.37
CA GLU A 51 -4.63 -0.11 8.61
C GLU A 51 -4.46 1.38 8.38
N LYS A 52 -3.48 1.77 7.53
CA LYS A 52 -3.13 3.18 7.31
C LYS A 52 -2.37 3.39 6.00
N ILE A 53 -2.47 4.61 5.48
CA ILE A 53 -1.62 5.11 4.39
C ILE A 53 -0.82 6.31 4.89
N TYR A 54 0.51 6.31 4.71
CA TYR A 54 1.34 7.49 4.79
C TYR A 54 1.55 8.07 3.40
N LEU A 55 1.35 9.38 3.28
CA LEU A 55 1.58 10.16 2.07
C LEU A 55 2.82 11.02 2.31
N CYS A 56 3.95 10.70 1.66
CA CYS A 56 5.22 11.32 1.95
C CYS A 56 5.67 12.28 0.85
N GLY A 57 6.44 13.30 1.25
CA GLY A 57 7.03 14.26 0.33
C GLY A 57 5.98 15.03 -0.48
N ILE A 58 6.14 15.04 -1.81
CA ILE A 58 5.22 15.72 -2.73
C ILE A 58 3.91 14.98 -2.99
N THR A 59 3.70 13.80 -2.37
CA THR A 59 2.47 13.03 -2.54
C THR A 59 1.27 13.83 -2.09
N ALA A 60 0.36 14.11 -3.01
CA ALA A 60 -0.81 14.94 -2.73
C ALA A 60 -1.78 14.26 -1.75
N THR A 61 -2.47 15.08 -0.99
CA THR A 61 -3.40 14.64 0.07
C THR A 61 -4.85 14.89 -0.29
N PRO A 62 -5.80 14.10 0.24
CA PRO A 62 -7.21 14.50 0.28
C PRO A 62 -7.42 15.79 1.11
N PRO A 63 -8.46 16.61 0.85
CA PRO A 63 -9.41 16.44 -0.25
C PRO A 63 -8.82 16.94 -1.60
N ASN A 64 -8.93 16.12 -2.63
CA ASN A 64 -8.51 16.45 -3.98
C ASN A 64 -9.46 15.78 -4.98
N LYS A 65 -9.99 16.56 -5.96
CA LYS A 65 -10.98 16.07 -6.92
C LYS A 65 -10.48 14.91 -7.77
N GLU A 66 -9.21 14.94 -8.19
CA GLU A 66 -8.64 13.89 -9.05
C GLU A 66 -8.37 12.60 -8.25
N ILE A 67 -7.93 12.71 -6.99
CA ILE A 67 -7.83 11.56 -6.07
C ILE A 67 -9.22 10.98 -5.85
N HIS A 68 -10.23 11.80 -5.59
CA HIS A 68 -11.59 11.35 -5.32
C HIS A 68 -12.21 10.54 -6.47
N LYS A 69 -11.90 10.91 -7.74
CA LYS A 69 -12.41 10.20 -8.93
C LYS A 69 -12.06 8.71 -8.94
N THR A 70 -10.89 8.33 -8.48
CA THR A 70 -10.42 6.93 -8.46
C THR A 70 -10.58 6.27 -7.10
N ALA A 71 -10.54 7.03 -6.02
CA ALA A 71 -10.74 6.54 -4.67
C ALA A 71 -12.19 6.13 -4.37
N LEU A 72 -13.18 6.75 -5.03
CA LEU A 72 -14.62 6.44 -4.88
C LEU A 72 -15.10 6.43 -3.41
N GLY A 73 -14.66 7.40 -2.61
CA GLY A 73 -15.01 7.53 -1.19
C GLY A 73 -14.06 6.83 -0.22
N ALA A 74 -13.07 6.05 -0.69
CA ALA A 74 -12.12 5.37 0.17
C ALA A 74 -11.24 6.31 1.01
N THR A 75 -11.14 7.59 0.64
CA THR A 75 -10.47 8.62 1.43
C THR A 75 -11.18 8.96 2.74
N ASP A 76 -12.46 8.60 2.87
CA ASP A 76 -13.27 8.84 4.06
C ASP A 76 -13.24 7.66 5.04
N THR A 77 -12.88 6.48 4.54
CA THR A 77 -12.81 5.22 5.29
C THR A 77 -11.40 4.91 5.77
N VAL A 78 -10.41 4.95 4.87
CA VAL A 78 -9.02 4.59 5.15
C VAL A 78 -8.33 5.72 5.93
N THR A 79 -7.70 5.37 7.05
CA THR A 79 -6.87 6.30 7.81
C THR A 79 -5.63 6.68 7.01
N TRP A 80 -5.30 7.96 6.97
CA TRP A 80 -4.09 8.43 6.31
C TRP A 80 -3.44 9.58 7.08
N GLU A 81 -2.16 9.81 6.84
CA GLU A 81 -1.35 10.88 7.42
C GLU A 81 -0.35 11.37 6.37
N HIS A 82 -0.12 12.69 6.32
CA HIS A 82 0.96 13.26 5.50
C HIS A 82 2.22 13.45 6.35
N ASN A 83 3.38 13.19 5.74
CA ASN A 83 4.68 13.48 6.33
C ASN A 83 5.64 13.98 5.24
N GLU A 84 6.45 14.99 5.54
CA GLU A 84 7.40 15.54 4.56
C GLU A 84 8.55 14.58 4.22
N SER A 85 8.85 13.63 5.12
CA SER A 85 10.00 12.71 4.99
C SER A 85 9.58 11.25 5.10
N VAL A 86 9.81 10.49 4.04
CA VAL A 86 9.65 9.03 4.08
C VAL A 86 10.62 8.38 5.07
N LEU A 87 11.83 8.91 5.21
CA LEU A 87 12.83 8.38 6.15
C LEU A 87 12.32 8.49 7.59
N ALA A 88 11.74 9.63 7.96
CA ALA A 88 11.16 9.81 9.29
C ALA A 88 9.97 8.86 9.56
N VAL A 89 9.17 8.57 8.52
CA VAL A 89 8.09 7.57 8.61
C VAL A 89 8.64 6.18 8.81
N ILE A 90 9.67 5.78 8.06
CA ILE A 90 10.31 4.46 8.20
C ILE A 90 10.90 4.31 9.62
N GLU A 91 11.64 5.30 10.11
CA GLU A 91 12.20 5.29 11.46
C GLU A 91 11.12 5.16 12.55
N LYS A 92 10.03 5.94 12.41
CA LYS A 92 8.87 5.87 13.31
C LYS A 92 8.27 4.46 13.32
N LEU A 93 8.02 3.89 12.15
CA LEU A 93 7.41 2.56 12.01
C LEU A 93 8.31 1.47 12.60
N LYS A 94 9.63 1.56 12.39
CA LYS A 94 10.60 0.63 13.01
C LYS A 94 10.62 0.75 14.54
N ALA A 95 10.51 1.96 15.08
CA ALA A 95 10.39 2.17 16.52
C ALA A 95 9.07 1.60 17.10
N GLU A 96 8.04 1.46 16.27
CA GLU A 96 6.77 0.81 16.59
C GLU A 96 6.79 -0.72 16.30
N GLU A 97 7.96 -1.30 16.05
CA GLU A 97 8.17 -2.72 15.73
C GLU A 97 7.44 -3.18 14.45
N VAL A 98 7.19 -2.26 13.51
CA VAL A 98 6.62 -2.57 12.19
C VAL A 98 7.75 -2.93 11.23
N ILE A 99 7.66 -4.08 10.57
CA ILE A 99 8.63 -4.51 9.55
C ILE A 99 8.43 -3.68 8.29
N THR A 100 9.45 -2.93 7.89
CA THR A 100 9.40 -2.03 6.73
C THR A 100 10.02 -2.69 5.50
N LEU A 101 9.28 -2.70 4.38
CA LEU A 101 9.66 -3.36 3.15
C LEU A 101 9.57 -2.39 1.97
N ALA A 102 10.68 -2.12 1.31
CA ALA A 102 10.67 -1.39 0.04
C ALA A 102 10.14 -2.30 -1.08
N ILE A 103 9.30 -1.75 -1.94
CA ILE A 103 8.80 -2.45 -3.13
C ILE A 103 9.58 -1.92 -4.33
N GLU A 104 10.72 -2.59 -4.63
CA GLU A 104 11.70 -2.08 -5.60
C GLU A 104 12.56 -3.23 -6.16
N GLN A 105 13.27 -2.95 -7.26
CA GLN A 105 14.22 -3.86 -7.90
C GLN A 105 15.63 -3.54 -7.37
N VAL A 106 16.14 -4.39 -6.47
CA VAL A 106 17.50 -4.26 -5.92
C VAL A 106 18.18 -5.63 -5.89
N GLU A 107 19.53 -5.64 -5.88
CA GLU A 107 20.33 -6.89 -5.92
C GLU A 107 19.96 -7.92 -4.84
N SER A 108 19.52 -7.47 -3.68
CA SER A 108 19.18 -8.34 -2.54
C SER A 108 17.66 -8.47 -2.33
N ALA A 109 16.83 -8.08 -3.29
CA ALA A 109 15.39 -8.19 -3.18
C ALA A 109 14.94 -9.65 -3.11
N ILE A 110 13.92 -9.91 -2.29
CA ILE A 110 13.22 -11.19 -2.27
C ILE A 110 12.07 -11.11 -3.27
N PHE A 111 11.95 -12.08 -4.16
CA PHE A 111 10.80 -12.13 -5.05
C PHE A 111 9.50 -12.30 -4.24
N LEU A 112 8.45 -11.59 -4.65
CA LEU A 112 7.18 -11.53 -3.93
C LEU A 112 6.61 -12.92 -3.62
N GLN A 113 6.67 -13.87 -4.57
CA GLN A 113 6.18 -15.22 -4.36
C GLN A 113 6.97 -16.00 -3.30
N ASP A 114 8.23 -15.64 -3.06
CA ASP A 114 9.12 -16.34 -2.11
C ASP A 114 9.11 -15.68 -0.74
N PHE A 115 8.59 -14.45 -0.64
CA PHE A 115 8.48 -13.73 0.63
C PHE A 115 7.50 -14.44 1.57
N LYS A 116 7.94 -14.69 2.81
CA LYS A 116 7.14 -15.35 3.85
C LYS A 116 6.80 -14.35 4.95
N VAL A 117 5.50 -14.17 5.19
CA VAL A 117 5.03 -13.40 6.33
C VAL A 117 5.20 -14.17 7.64
N LYS A 118 5.44 -13.47 8.72
CA LYS A 118 5.45 -14.02 10.08
C LYS A 118 4.10 -13.71 10.74
N LYS A 119 3.52 -14.71 11.38
CA LYS A 119 2.23 -14.56 12.07
C LYS A 119 2.38 -13.58 13.23
N GLY A 120 1.45 -12.63 13.32
CA GLY A 120 1.43 -11.61 14.38
C GLY A 120 2.27 -10.37 14.09
N GLU A 121 3.06 -10.37 13.01
CA GLU A 121 3.83 -9.20 12.61
C GLU A 121 2.99 -8.23 11.76
N LYS A 122 3.37 -6.96 11.84
CA LYS A 122 2.82 -5.88 11.03
C LYS A 122 3.86 -5.43 10.01
N TYR A 123 3.39 -5.10 8.80
CA TYR A 123 4.26 -4.74 7.69
C TYR A 123 3.91 -3.36 7.13
N ALA A 124 4.91 -2.57 6.80
CA ALA A 124 4.78 -1.34 6.03
C ALA A 124 5.42 -1.53 4.65
N LEU A 125 4.66 -1.23 3.61
CA LEU A 125 5.04 -1.37 2.21
C LEU A 125 5.34 0.01 1.65
N VAL A 126 6.60 0.27 1.31
CA VAL A 126 7.08 1.56 0.79
C VAL A 126 7.11 1.50 -0.73
N PHE A 127 6.31 2.36 -1.35
CA PHE A 127 6.24 2.56 -2.80
C PHE A 127 6.82 3.91 -3.16
N GLY A 128 7.71 3.95 -4.12
CA GLY A 128 8.40 5.16 -4.54
C GLY A 128 7.80 5.84 -5.77
N ASN A 129 8.44 6.93 -6.15
CA ASN A 129 8.13 7.77 -7.30
C ASN A 129 8.05 6.97 -8.61
N GLU A 130 7.12 7.36 -9.52
CA GLU A 130 6.89 6.66 -10.78
C GLU A 130 8.09 6.68 -11.74
N VAL A 131 9.03 7.59 -11.54
CA VAL A 131 10.22 7.75 -12.41
C VAL A 131 11.47 7.22 -11.74
N TYR A 132 11.65 7.52 -10.46
CA TYR A 132 12.89 7.26 -9.72
C TYR A 132 12.80 6.05 -8.78
N GLY A 133 11.59 5.51 -8.58
CA GLY A 133 11.36 4.41 -7.62
C GLY A 133 11.51 4.87 -6.17
N VAL A 134 11.80 3.92 -5.29
CA VAL A 134 12.13 4.17 -3.88
C VAL A 134 13.56 4.68 -3.78
N SER A 135 13.79 5.78 -3.04
CA SER A 135 15.13 6.35 -2.91
C SER A 135 16.11 5.36 -2.27
N GLN A 136 17.40 5.47 -2.63
CA GLN A 136 18.43 4.57 -2.10
C GLN A 136 18.53 4.64 -0.59
N GLU A 137 18.33 5.82 0.00
CA GLU A 137 18.31 6.04 1.44
C GLU A 137 17.13 5.30 2.10
N ALA A 138 15.95 5.37 1.51
CA ALA A 138 14.77 4.68 2.01
C ALA A 138 14.91 3.15 1.87
N VAL A 139 15.45 2.66 0.75
CA VAL A 139 15.77 1.23 0.58
C VAL A 139 16.75 0.76 1.65
N ALA A 140 17.82 1.50 1.91
CA ALA A 140 18.83 1.15 2.90
C ALA A 140 18.31 1.17 4.34
N LEU A 141 17.29 1.99 4.63
CA LEU A 141 16.68 2.12 5.94
C LEU A 141 15.63 1.05 6.23
N CYS A 142 14.99 0.50 5.19
CA CYS A 142 14.01 -0.57 5.31
C CYS A 142 14.63 -1.87 5.81
N ASP A 143 13.83 -2.74 6.43
CA ASP A 143 14.25 -4.05 6.92
C ASP A 143 14.44 -5.07 5.79
N GLY A 144 13.90 -4.80 4.61
CA GLY A 144 14.04 -5.62 3.43
C GLY A 144 13.44 -4.99 2.18
N CYS A 145 13.61 -5.69 1.07
CA CYS A 145 13.05 -5.29 -0.21
C CYS A 145 12.34 -6.47 -0.88
N ILE A 146 11.18 -6.19 -1.46
CA ILE A 146 10.38 -7.14 -2.23
C ILE A 146 10.34 -6.69 -3.68
N GLU A 147 10.61 -7.61 -4.59
CA GLU A 147 10.49 -7.42 -6.03
C GLU A 147 9.32 -8.22 -6.60
N ILE A 148 8.52 -7.58 -7.47
CA ILE A 148 7.56 -8.28 -8.33
C ILE A 148 8.30 -8.72 -9.59
N PRO A 149 8.45 -10.05 -9.88
CA PRO A 149 9.15 -10.49 -11.08
C PRO A 149 8.47 -9.98 -12.36
N GLN A 150 9.24 -9.42 -13.27
CA GLN A 150 8.77 -8.88 -14.52
C GLN A 150 9.55 -9.50 -15.69
N LEU A 151 8.84 -10.01 -16.69
CA LEU A 151 9.42 -10.70 -17.86
C LEU A 151 9.19 -9.90 -19.15
N GLY A 152 8.66 -8.71 -19.05
CA GLY A 152 8.30 -7.87 -20.19
C GLY A 152 9.44 -6.93 -20.64
N THR A 153 9.11 -6.03 -21.53
CA THR A 153 10.06 -5.03 -22.10
C THR A 153 10.10 -3.72 -21.30
N LYS A 154 9.19 -3.53 -20.36
CA LYS A 154 9.13 -2.31 -19.54
C LYS A 154 9.89 -2.52 -18.25
N HIS A 155 10.47 -1.43 -17.73
CA HIS A 155 11.30 -1.47 -16.52
C HIS A 155 10.52 -1.53 -15.22
N SER A 156 9.24 -1.11 -15.23
CA SER A 156 8.40 -1.08 -14.02
C SER A 156 6.92 -1.25 -14.33
N LEU A 157 6.15 -1.66 -13.34
CA LEU A 157 4.70 -1.63 -13.32
C LEU A 157 4.20 -0.25 -12.87
N ASN A 158 2.97 0.08 -13.21
CA ASN A 158 2.28 1.22 -12.60
C ASN A 158 2.15 1.00 -11.08
N ILE A 159 2.41 2.03 -10.29
CA ILE A 159 2.41 1.93 -8.82
C ILE A 159 1.09 1.39 -8.26
N SER A 160 -0.07 1.82 -8.76
CA SER A 160 -1.35 1.33 -8.25
C SER A 160 -1.59 -0.14 -8.57
N VAL A 161 -1.01 -0.63 -9.68
CA VAL A 161 -1.00 -2.06 -10.04
C VAL A 161 -0.06 -2.82 -9.10
N SER A 162 1.16 -2.34 -8.90
CA SER A 162 2.13 -2.93 -7.96
C SER A 162 1.54 -3.03 -6.55
N ALA A 163 0.93 -1.94 -6.07
CA ALA A 163 0.27 -1.94 -4.76
C ALA A 163 -0.85 -2.97 -4.68
N GLY A 164 -1.69 -3.10 -5.71
CA GLY A 164 -2.73 -4.13 -5.77
C GLY A 164 -2.17 -5.54 -5.70
N ILE A 165 -1.11 -5.83 -6.45
CA ILE A 165 -0.46 -7.16 -6.49
C ILE A 165 0.15 -7.50 -5.12
N VAL A 166 0.96 -6.60 -4.55
CA VAL A 166 1.67 -6.85 -3.28
C VAL A 166 0.68 -6.93 -2.11
N VAL A 167 -0.29 -6.03 -2.05
CA VAL A 167 -1.33 -6.04 -1.01
C VAL A 167 -2.12 -7.34 -1.05
N TRP A 168 -2.56 -7.79 -2.24
CA TRP A 168 -3.29 -9.04 -2.38
C TRP A 168 -2.46 -10.25 -1.95
N ASP A 169 -1.21 -10.33 -2.37
CA ASP A 169 -0.31 -11.45 -2.02
C ASP A 169 -0.08 -11.52 -0.50
N LEU A 170 0.25 -10.39 0.14
CA LEU A 170 0.48 -10.38 1.58
C LEU A 170 -0.82 -10.60 2.37
N PHE A 171 -1.93 -10.05 1.92
CA PHE A 171 -3.25 -10.29 2.51
C PHE A 171 -3.59 -11.79 2.57
N GLN A 172 -3.37 -12.52 1.47
CA GLN A 172 -3.55 -13.98 1.46
C GLN A 172 -2.57 -14.71 2.38
N LYS A 173 -1.29 -14.31 2.37
CA LYS A 173 -0.23 -14.92 3.19
C LYS A 173 -0.42 -14.70 4.69
N LEU A 174 -1.05 -13.60 5.09
CA LEU A 174 -1.42 -13.32 6.47
C LEU A 174 -2.57 -14.18 6.99
N ASN A 175 -3.04 -15.14 6.19
CA ASN A 175 -4.16 -16.03 6.51
C ASN A 175 -5.40 -15.26 6.96
N TRP A 176 -5.72 -14.22 6.24
CA TRP A 176 -6.97 -13.53 6.44
C TRP A 176 -8.12 -14.50 6.12
N ASN A 177 -8.77 -15.01 7.16
CA ASN A 177 -9.92 -15.87 7.00
C ASN A 177 -11.12 -15.04 6.52
N LEU A 178 -11.45 -15.18 5.24
CA LEU A 178 -12.68 -14.68 4.64
C LEU A 178 -13.85 -15.58 5.02
#